data_fac5c83c9b9e5cfcff775c7a6df1769a
#
_entry.id   fac5c83c9b9e5cfcff775c7a6df1769a
#
_cell.length_a   1.000
_cell.length_b   1.000
_cell.length_c   1.000
_cell.angle_alpha   90.00
_cell.angle_beta   90.00
_cell.angle_gamma   90.00
#
_symmetry.space_group_name_H-M   'P 1'
#
loop_
_entity.id
_entity.type
_entity.pdbx_description
1 polymer ?
#
loop_
_entity_poly.entity_id
_entity_poly.type
_entity_poly.pdbx_seq_one_letter_code
_entity_poly.pdbx_strand_id
1 'polypeptide(L)'
;MSNILIIKHGSLGDIAQASGAIQDIFENHKQDKIYLLTTKFYVDVFKKNPFISSVILDKRLSRFNLIYLYSLMRTIKKLDFQKVYDLQNSSRTKFYQKVLFPKSNLNKWSSSETTLPSDKTKEEFDKKPVLDRFEHQLKTSGLNTKNTMFPDFSWSCSDIKNIKEEYNLEKYIVLFPFCSPHLTSKKWPYYNELIDLIKNKFEQQFKVVLAPGPSEIKYSKEINATCVLNNAKALDISELSSLIKESSFVIANDTGPAHMAAHLNAKGLTLFGSHTPAYKVSIERENFKAIQVSDLNKLSAEKVFEKI
;
A
#
# COMPACT_ATOMS: atom_id res chain seq x y z
N MET A 1 2.60 -29.83 -8.35
CA MET A 1 2.87 -28.64 -7.53
C MET A 1 3.90 -27.81 -8.29
N SER A 2 3.49 -26.66 -8.79
CA SER A 2 4.32 -25.75 -9.57
C SER A 2 4.76 -24.57 -8.72
N ASN A 3 5.72 -23.79 -9.21
CA ASN A 3 6.12 -22.53 -8.58
C ASN A 3 5.51 -21.36 -9.36
N ILE A 4 4.86 -20.45 -8.66
CA ILE A 4 4.26 -19.24 -9.18
C ILE A 4 5.00 -18.05 -8.58
N LEU A 5 5.31 -17.05 -9.40
CA LEU A 5 5.97 -15.83 -8.95
C LEU A 5 5.01 -14.65 -9.01
N ILE A 6 4.92 -13.92 -7.91
CA ILE A 6 4.31 -12.58 -7.87
C ILE A 6 5.43 -11.55 -7.74
N ILE A 7 5.37 -10.45 -8.47
CA ILE A 7 6.32 -9.34 -8.35
C ILE A 7 5.57 -8.11 -7.83
N LYS A 8 5.95 -7.65 -6.63
CA LYS A 8 5.43 -6.42 -6.02
C LYS A 8 6.50 -5.76 -5.15
N HIS A 9 7.07 -4.66 -5.62
CA HIS A 9 8.20 -3.99 -4.98
C HIS A 9 7.80 -2.91 -3.97
N GLY A 10 6.59 -2.42 -4.02
CA GLY A 10 6.09 -1.26 -3.27
C GLY A 10 5.43 -0.26 -4.23
N SER A 11 5.00 0.91 -3.81
CA SER A 11 5.09 1.49 -2.47
C SER A 11 4.18 0.81 -1.44
N LEU A 12 4.14 1.34 -0.20
CA LEU A 12 3.32 0.76 0.88
C LEU A 12 1.83 0.74 0.52
N GLY A 13 1.32 1.86 0.00
CA GLY A 13 -0.07 1.93 -0.48
C GLY A 13 -0.37 0.95 -1.60
N ASP A 14 0.56 0.80 -2.56
CA ASP A 14 0.41 -0.16 -3.66
C ASP A 14 0.41 -1.62 -3.19
N ILE A 15 1.08 -1.92 -2.06
CA ILE A 15 1.07 -3.27 -1.46
C ILE A 15 -0.28 -3.54 -0.83
N ALA A 16 -0.82 -2.59 -0.08
CA ALA A 16 -2.15 -2.71 0.52
C ALA A 16 -3.22 -2.91 -0.58
N GLN A 17 -3.17 -2.13 -1.67
CA GLN A 17 -4.06 -2.28 -2.83
C GLN A 17 -3.93 -3.64 -3.52
N ALA A 18 -2.73 -4.22 -3.59
CA ALA A 18 -2.49 -5.49 -4.26
C ALA A 18 -2.91 -6.71 -3.43
N SER A 19 -3.30 -6.53 -2.17
CA SER A 19 -3.62 -7.66 -1.26
C SER A 19 -4.69 -8.57 -1.82
N GLY A 20 -5.78 -8.02 -2.36
CA GLY A 20 -6.85 -8.81 -2.96
C GLY A 20 -6.41 -9.57 -4.22
N ALA A 21 -5.59 -8.94 -5.07
CA ALA A 21 -5.03 -9.60 -6.25
C ALA A 21 -4.08 -10.74 -5.86
N ILE A 22 -3.28 -10.57 -4.81
CA ILE A 22 -2.41 -11.62 -4.27
C ILE A 22 -3.24 -12.78 -3.74
N GLN A 23 -4.34 -12.51 -3.03
CA GLN A 23 -5.25 -13.53 -2.54
C GLN A 23 -5.91 -14.29 -3.69
N ASP A 24 -6.40 -13.61 -4.72
CA ASP A 24 -7.02 -14.27 -5.88
C ASP A 24 -6.00 -15.15 -6.63
N ILE A 25 -4.75 -14.71 -6.77
CA ILE A 25 -3.68 -15.56 -7.34
C ILE A 25 -3.51 -16.83 -6.49
N PHE A 26 -3.44 -16.70 -5.17
CA PHE A 26 -3.32 -17.85 -4.28
C PHE A 26 -4.53 -18.79 -4.40
N GLU A 27 -5.75 -18.27 -4.41
CA GLU A 27 -6.98 -19.09 -4.49
C GLU A 27 -7.09 -19.89 -5.80
N ASN A 28 -6.56 -19.35 -6.90
CA ASN A 28 -6.49 -20.05 -8.18
C ASN A 28 -5.30 -21.01 -8.27
N HIS A 29 -4.31 -20.90 -7.38
CA HIS A 29 -3.09 -21.69 -7.35
C HIS A 29 -2.90 -22.46 -6.04
N LYS A 30 -3.98 -22.94 -5.39
CA LYS A 30 -3.94 -23.62 -4.07
C LYS A 30 -3.02 -24.84 -4.02
N GLN A 31 -2.78 -25.47 -5.15
CA GLN A 31 -1.90 -26.64 -5.26
C GLN A 31 -0.42 -26.25 -5.51
N ASP A 32 -0.13 -24.96 -5.69
CA ASP A 32 1.17 -24.46 -6.11
C ASP A 32 1.85 -23.68 -4.98
N LYS A 33 3.18 -23.50 -5.09
CA LYS A 33 3.95 -22.65 -4.18
C LYS A 33 4.00 -21.23 -4.73
N ILE A 34 3.52 -20.27 -3.93
CA ILE A 34 3.54 -18.86 -4.28
C ILE A 34 4.80 -18.20 -3.73
N TYR A 35 5.62 -17.68 -4.62
CA TYR A 35 6.78 -16.87 -4.30
C TYR A 35 6.49 -15.41 -4.58
N LEU A 36 7.03 -14.52 -3.74
CA LEU A 36 6.88 -13.08 -3.95
C LEU A 36 8.24 -12.41 -4.01
N LEU A 37 8.52 -11.71 -5.12
CA LEU A 37 9.71 -10.88 -5.30
C LEU A 37 9.39 -9.44 -4.85
N THR A 38 10.09 -8.99 -3.79
CA THR A 38 9.88 -7.66 -3.22
C THR A 38 11.16 -7.00 -2.75
N THR A 39 11.08 -5.73 -2.32
CA THR A 39 12.22 -4.97 -1.79
C THR A 39 12.39 -5.16 -0.29
N LYS A 40 13.58 -4.83 0.24
CA LYS A 40 13.96 -5.04 1.64
C LYS A 40 12.92 -4.56 2.66
N PHE A 41 12.31 -3.38 2.41
CA PHE A 41 11.35 -2.78 3.34
C PHE A 41 10.07 -3.60 3.55
N TYR A 42 9.72 -4.47 2.61
CA TYR A 42 8.46 -5.22 2.64
C TYR A 42 8.65 -6.73 2.87
N VAL A 43 9.91 -7.21 2.98
CA VAL A 43 10.18 -8.63 3.18
C VAL A 43 9.49 -9.15 4.44
N ASP A 44 9.63 -8.44 5.56
CA ASP A 44 9.15 -8.93 6.85
C ASP A 44 7.62 -8.90 6.96
N VAL A 45 6.96 -7.91 6.38
CA VAL A 45 5.50 -7.90 6.33
C VAL A 45 4.98 -9.02 5.42
N PHE A 46 5.60 -9.26 4.26
CA PHE A 46 5.16 -10.34 3.38
C PHE A 46 5.44 -11.75 3.90
N LYS A 47 6.41 -11.94 4.79
CA LYS A 47 6.59 -13.22 5.50
C LYS A 47 5.41 -13.57 6.41
N LYS A 48 4.62 -12.58 6.84
CA LYS A 48 3.39 -12.77 7.63
C LYS A 48 2.17 -13.04 6.75
N ASN A 49 2.28 -12.83 5.43
CA ASN A 49 1.16 -13.03 4.51
C ASN A 49 0.82 -14.52 4.37
N PRO A 50 -0.41 -14.96 4.69
CA PRO A 50 -0.80 -16.37 4.68
C PRO A 50 -0.83 -17.00 3.27
N PHE A 51 -0.82 -16.17 2.23
CA PHE A 51 -0.91 -16.61 0.84
C PHE A 51 0.45 -16.81 0.17
N ILE A 52 1.55 -16.41 0.84
CA ILE A 52 2.91 -16.42 0.29
C ILE A 52 3.73 -17.54 0.94
N SER A 53 4.19 -18.49 0.12
CA SER A 53 5.03 -19.59 0.60
C SER A 53 6.47 -19.16 0.88
N SER A 54 7.01 -18.22 0.12
CA SER A 54 8.36 -17.70 0.29
C SER A 54 8.56 -16.33 -0.34
N VAL A 55 9.40 -15.50 0.28
CA VAL A 55 9.73 -14.16 -0.17
C VAL A 55 11.14 -14.13 -0.74
N ILE A 56 11.29 -13.58 -1.95
CA ILE A 56 12.58 -13.36 -2.62
C ILE A 56 12.91 -11.87 -2.52
N LEU A 57 14.12 -11.57 -2.03
CA LEU A 57 14.59 -10.20 -1.91
C LEU A 57 15.13 -9.67 -3.25
N ASP A 58 14.52 -8.62 -3.78
CA ASP A 58 15.12 -7.75 -4.79
C ASP A 58 15.86 -6.58 -4.12
N LYS A 59 17.18 -6.60 -4.17
CA LYS A 59 18.03 -5.50 -3.66
C LYS A 59 17.92 -4.23 -4.51
N ARG A 60 17.30 -4.30 -5.68
CA ARG A 60 17.15 -3.19 -6.65
C ARG A 60 18.46 -2.47 -6.98
N LEU A 61 19.57 -3.20 -7.03
CA LEU A 61 20.84 -2.62 -7.45
C LEU A 61 20.77 -2.16 -8.91
N SER A 62 21.79 -1.41 -9.35
CA SER A 62 21.86 -0.91 -10.74
C SER A 62 21.60 -2.01 -11.77
N ARG A 63 20.93 -1.67 -12.87
CA ARG A 63 20.74 -2.57 -14.02
C ARG A 63 22.04 -2.98 -14.70
N PHE A 64 23.14 -2.27 -14.42
CA PHE A 64 24.49 -2.59 -14.90
C PHE A 64 25.29 -3.47 -13.93
N ASN A 65 24.75 -3.79 -12.76
CA ASN A 65 25.38 -4.73 -11.83
C ASN A 65 25.13 -6.18 -12.29
N LEU A 66 26.00 -6.65 -13.17
CA LEU A 66 25.87 -7.97 -13.80
C LEU A 66 25.96 -9.11 -12.78
N ILE A 67 26.78 -8.98 -11.75
CA ILE A 67 26.92 -9.99 -10.67
C ILE A 67 25.58 -10.16 -9.95
N TYR A 68 24.95 -9.05 -9.60
CA TYR A 68 23.64 -9.08 -8.97
C TYR A 68 22.56 -9.66 -9.89
N LEU A 69 22.51 -9.23 -11.15
CA LEU A 69 21.55 -9.75 -12.12
C LEU A 69 21.75 -11.26 -12.34
N TYR A 70 22.98 -11.72 -12.45
CA TYR A 70 23.29 -13.14 -12.56
C TYR A 70 22.83 -13.94 -11.33
N SER A 71 23.08 -13.43 -10.12
CA SER A 71 22.61 -14.03 -8.87
C SER A 71 21.08 -14.14 -8.84
N LEU A 72 20.37 -13.07 -9.19
CA LEU A 72 18.91 -13.07 -9.23
C LEU A 72 18.38 -14.03 -10.31
N MET A 73 18.98 -14.02 -11.50
CA MET A 73 18.65 -14.95 -12.59
C MET A 73 18.86 -16.41 -12.17
N ARG A 74 19.96 -16.72 -11.47
CA ARG A 74 20.23 -18.07 -10.96
C ARG A 74 19.14 -18.53 -9.98
N THR A 75 18.71 -17.66 -9.09
CA THR A 75 17.61 -17.93 -8.16
C THR A 75 16.30 -18.20 -8.92
N ILE A 76 15.96 -17.37 -9.90
CA ILE A 76 14.75 -17.51 -10.72
C ILE A 76 14.78 -18.82 -11.52
N LYS A 77 15.91 -19.14 -12.16
CA LYS A 77 16.06 -20.37 -12.94
C LYS A 77 15.98 -21.63 -12.07
N LYS A 78 16.57 -21.59 -10.86
CA LYS A 78 16.54 -22.74 -9.91
C LYS A 78 15.10 -23.05 -9.47
N LEU A 79 14.27 -22.02 -9.33
CA LEU A 79 12.88 -22.17 -8.88
C LEU A 79 11.91 -22.55 -10.01
N ASP A 80 12.30 -22.41 -11.27
CA ASP A 80 11.53 -22.79 -12.47
C ASP A 80 10.06 -22.39 -12.41
N PHE A 81 9.79 -21.08 -12.46
CA PHE A 81 8.44 -20.54 -12.37
C PHE A 81 7.59 -20.89 -13.58
N GLN A 82 6.43 -21.49 -13.36
CA GLN A 82 5.47 -21.84 -14.41
C GLN A 82 4.55 -20.66 -14.79
N LYS A 83 4.36 -19.70 -13.89
CA LYS A 83 3.62 -18.45 -14.15
C LYS A 83 4.24 -17.30 -13.35
N VAL A 84 4.20 -16.10 -13.94
CA VAL A 84 4.65 -14.86 -13.30
C VAL A 84 3.53 -13.85 -13.37
N TYR A 85 3.15 -13.27 -12.23
CA TYR A 85 2.21 -12.17 -12.12
C TYR A 85 2.97 -10.91 -11.71
N ASP A 86 3.22 -10.02 -12.68
CA ASP A 86 3.84 -8.72 -12.43
C ASP A 86 2.77 -7.71 -12.01
N LEU A 87 2.53 -7.60 -10.71
CA LEU A 87 1.63 -6.60 -10.13
C LEU A 87 2.32 -5.24 -9.90
N GLN A 88 3.63 -5.16 -10.17
CA GLN A 88 4.38 -3.90 -10.09
C GLN A 88 4.28 -3.08 -11.38
N ASN A 89 4.24 -3.73 -12.52
CA ASN A 89 4.06 -3.10 -13.84
C ASN A 89 5.02 -1.90 -14.10
N SER A 90 6.30 -2.06 -13.75
CA SER A 90 7.30 -1.00 -13.84
C SER A 90 8.31 -1.23 -14.95
N SER A 91 9.02 -0.16 -15.36
CA SER A 91 10.14 -0.28 -16.31
C SER A 91 11.23 -1.26 -15.85
N ARG A 92 11.36 -1.46 -14.53
CA ARG A 92 12.31 -2.42 -13.97
C ARG A 92 11.83 -3.86 -14.14
N THR A 93 10.57 -4.13 -13.87
CA THR A 93 10.01 -5.48 -14.03
C THR A 93 9.93 -5.87 -15.51
N LYS A 94 9.66 -4.93 -16.41
CA LYS A 94 9.79 -5.13 -17.85
C LYS A 94 11.23 -5.47 -18.27
N PHE A 95 12.23 -4.83 -17.67
CA PHE A 95 13.63 -5.19 -17.87
C PHE A 95 13.91 -6.61 -17.35
N TYR A 96 13.40 -6.99 -16.19
CA TYR A 96 13.55 -8.34 -15.65
C TYR A 96 12.92 -9.40 -16.55
N GLN A 97 11.73 -9.17 -17.09
CA GLN A 97 11.08 -10.05 -18.05
C GLN A 97 12.02 -10.38 -19.23
N LYS A 98 12.71 -9.36 -19.75
CA LYS A 98 13.59 -9.52 -20.92
C LYS A 98 14.93 -10.20 -20.60
N VAL A 99 15.49 -9.95 -19.41
CA VAL A 99 16.88 -10.31 -19.07
C VAL A 99 16.96 -11.55 -18.20
N LEU A 100 16.03 -11.70 -17.24
CA LEU A 100 16.12 -12.76 -16.23
C LEU A 100 15.31 -14.01 -16.62
N PHE A 101 14.32 -13.86 -17.51
CA PHE A 101 13.44 -14.96 -17.90
C PHE A 101 13.74 -15.41 -19.35
N PRO A 102 13.76 -16.71 -19.62
CA PRO A 102 13.92 -17.23 -20.97
C PRO A 102 12.79 -16.80 -21.90
N LYS A 103 13.08 -16.64 -23.21
CA LYS A 103 12.05 -16.27 -24.21
C LYS A 103 10.86 -17.26 -24.25
N SER A 104 11.11 -18.55 -23.96
CA SER A 104 10.07 -19.58 -23.86
C SER A 104 9.03 -19.31 -22.75
N ASN A 105 9.32 -18.40 -21.81
CA ASN A 105 8.44 -18.07 -20.69
C ASN A 105 7.59 -16.81 -20.93
N LEU A 106 7.61 -16.21 -22.13
CA LEU A 106 6.81 -15.01 -22.41
C LEU A 106 5.30 -15.26 -22.22
N ASN A 107 4.81 -16.44 -22.62
CA ASN A 107 3.40 -16.85 -22.41
C ASN A 107 3.05 -17.10 -20.94
N LYS A 108 4.07 -17.18 -20.08
CA LYS A 108 3.92 -17.36 -18.65
C LYS A 108 3.86 -16.03 -17.88
N TRP A 109 4.10 -14.90 -18.54
CA TRP A 109 4.16 -13.58 -17.92
C TRP A 109 2.84 -12.83 -18.04
N SER A 110 2.24 -12.47 -16.91
CA SER A 110 1.06 -11.62 -16.80
C SER A 110 1.45 -10.25 -16.26
N SER A 111 1.16 -9.22 -17.02
CA SER A 111 1.37 -7.81 -16.67
C SER A 111 0.33 -6.95 -17.37
N SER A 112 0.23 -5.67 -17.00
CA SER A 112 -0.66 -4.72 -17.69
C SER A 112 -0.34 -4.57 -19.18
N GLU A 113 0.90 -4.84 -19.61
CA GLU A 113 1.26 -4.83 -21.04
C GLU A 113 0.84 -6.12 -21.76
N THR A 114 1.07 -7.30 -21.14
CA THR A 114 0.75 -8.58 -21.80
C THR A 114 -0.73 -8.90 -21.82
N THR A 115 -1.52 -8.19 -21.01
CA THR A 115 -2.97 -8.33 -20.92
C THR A 115 -3.72 -7.09 -21.40
N LEU A 116 -3.01 -6.18 -22.09
CA LEU A 116 -3.61 -4.96 -22.63
C LEU A 116 -4.73 -5.30 -23.63
N PRO A 117 -5.91 -4.68 -23.53
CA PRO A 117 -6.94 -4.83 -24.55
C PRO A 117 -6.43 -4.39 -25.92
N SER A 118 -6.79 -5.13 -26.97
CA SER A 118 -6.30 -4.90 -28.34
C SER A 118 -6.69 -3.54 -28.92
N ASP A 119 -7.76 -2.95 -28.40
CA ASP A 119 -8.33 -1.66 -28.80
C ASP A 119 -7.79 -0.45 -27.98
N LYS A 120 -6.84 -0.68 -27.05
CA LYS A 120 -6.34 0.37 -26.15
C LYS A 120 -4.84 0.48 -26.13
N THR A 121 -4.37 1.71 -26.01
CA THR A 121 -2.99 2.01 -25.66
C THR A 121 -2.75 1.80 -24.16
N LYS A 122 -1.50 1.58 -23.79
CA LYS A 122 -1.14 1.48 -22.35
C LYS A 122 -1.48 2.75 -21.58
N GLU A 123 -1.31 3.92 -22.19
CA GLU A 123 -1.62 5.20 -21.56
C GLU A 123 -3.12 5.34 -21.24
N GLU A 124 -3.99 4.93 -22.17
CA GLU A 124 -5.44 4.90 -21.93
C GLU A 124 -5.83 3.89 -20.85
N PHE A 125 -5.22 2.71 -20.87
CA PHE A 125 -5.46 1.69 -19.87
C PHE A 125 -5.01 2.12 -18.48
N ASP A 126 -3.88 2.82 -18.37
CA ASP A 126 -3.34 3.32 -17.10
C ASP A 126 -4.19 4.49 -16.50
N LYS A 127 -5.15 5.04 -17.24
CA LYS A 127 -6.15 6.00 -16.70
C LYS A 127 -7.24 5.31 -15.87
N LYS A 128 -7.45 4.00 -16.05
CA LYS A 128 -8.43 3.25 -15.24
C LYS A 128 -8.03 3.17 -13.77
N PRO A 129 -9.00 2.98 -12.86
CA PRO A 129 -8.72 2.71 -11.45
C PRO A 129 -7.76 1.53 -11.26
N VAL A 130 -6.95 1.59 -10.21
CA VAL A 130 -5.90 0.58 -9.95
C VAL A 130 -6.47 -0.82 -9.80
N LEU A 131 -7.56 -0.98 -9.07
CA LEU A 131 -8.16 -2.30 -8.84
C LEU A 131 -8.77 -2.88 -10.12
N ASP A 132 -9.41 -2.05 -10.96
CA ASP A 132 -9.93 -2.48 -12.26
C ASP A 132 -8.80 -2.99 -13.17
N ARG A 133 -7.62 -2.36 -13.11
CA ARG A 133 -6.44 -2.81 -13.86
C ARG A 133 -5.92 -4.15 -13.37
N PHE A 134 -5.89 -4.38 -12.05
CA PHE A 134 -5.53 -5.68 -11.49
C PHE A 134 -6.57 -6.75 -11.85
N GLU A 135 -7.84 -6.42 -11.71
CA GLU A 135 -8.92 -7.36 -12.06
C GLU A 135 -8.83 -7.76 -13.53
N HIS A 136 -8.69 -6.79 -14.43
CA HIS A 136 -8.53 -7.04 -15.85
C HIS A 136 -7.29 -7.93 -16.14
N GLN A 137 -6.14 -7.61 -15.54
CA GLN A 137 -4.91 -8.39 -15.69
C GLN A 137 -5.10 -9.85 -15.29
N LEU A 138 -5.73 -10.09 -14.14
CA LEU A 138 -5.93 -11.45 -13.62
C LEU A 138 -6.98 -12.21 -14.42
N LYS A 139 -8.13 -11.62 -14.76
CA LYS A 139 -9.16 -12.24 -15.60
C LYS A 139 -8.63 -12.60 -16.99
N THR A 140 -7.90 -11.70 -17.64
CA THR A 140 -7.25 -11.97 -18.95
C THR A 140 -6.20 -13.09 -18.84
N SER A 141 -5.61 -13.28 -17.67
CA SER A 141 -4.68 -14.39 -17.39
C SER A 141 -5.39 -15.71 -17.04
N GLY A 142 -6.71 -15.77 -17.10
CA GLY A 142 -7.53 -16.96 -16.86
C GLY A 142 -7.87 -17.21 -15.38
N LEU A 143 -7.71 -16.21 -14.50
CA LEU A 143 -8.04 -16.36 -13.08
C LEU A 143 -9.46 -15.90 -12.76
N ASN A 144 -10.09 -16.56 -11.80
CA ASN A 144 -11.30 -16.06 -11.12
C ASN A 144 -10.90 -15.01 -10.10
N THR A 145 -11.53 -13.83 -10.16
CA THR A 145 -11.29 -12.74 -9.23
C THR A 145 -12.49 -12.51 -8.32
N LYS A 146 -12.29 -12.63 -7.01
CA LYS A 146 -13.30 -12.37 -5.97
C LYS A 146 -12.84 -11.30 -5.00
N ASN A 147 -11.54 -11.29 -4.71
CA ASN A 147 -10.92 -10.47 -3.67
C ASN A 147 -10.25 -9.22 -4.24
N THR A 148 -9.88 -9.21 -5.53
CA THR A 148 -9.14 -8.10 -6.17
C THR A 148 -9.83 -6.75 -5.99
N MET A 149 -11.17 -6.68 -6.09
CA MET A 149 -11.93 -5.45 -5.90
C MET A 149 -12.17 -5.10 -4.42
N PHE A 150 -11.91 -6.04 -3.52
CA PHE A 150 -12.09 -5.91 -2.06
C PHE A 150 -10.79 -6.27 -1.32
N PRO A 151 -9.68 -5.54 -1.53
CA PRO A 151 -8.43 -5.85 -0.88
C PRO A 151 -8.57 -5.85 0.64
N ASP A 152 -8.07 -6.89 1.31
CA ASP A 152 -7.93 -6.95 2.76
C ASP A 152 -6.43 -6.97 3.12
N PHE A 153 -6.00 -5.98 3.88
CA PHE A 153 -4.62 -5.85 4.36
C PHE A 153 -4.45 -6.28 5.82
N SER A 154 -5.50 -6.83 6.45
CA SER A 154 -5.51 -7.18 7.88
C SER A 154 -4.50 -8.27 8.26
N TRP A 155 -4.06 -9.09 7.30
CA TRP A 155 -2.99 -10.07 7.50
C TRP A 155 -1.64 -9.43 7.88
N SER A 156 -1.47 -8.13 7.64
CA SER A 156 -0.25 -7.40 8.01
C SER A 156 -0.19 -7.01 9.49
N CYS A 157 -1.30 -7.05 10.21
CA CYS A 157 -1.39 -6.62 11.61
C CYS A 157 -0.54 -7.50 12.56
N SER A 158 -0.09 -6.90 13.65
CA SER A 158 0.58 -7.56 14.78
C SER A 158 -0.06 -7.15 16.10
N ASP A 159 0.31 -7.79 17.19
CA ASP A 159 -0.06 -7.34 18.53
C ASP A 159 0.67 -6.02 18.86
N ILE A 160 -0.10 -5.02 19.31
CA ILE A 160 0.39 -3.70 19.73
C ILE A 160 -0.02 -3.36 21.17
N LYS A 161 -0.34 -4.36 21.98
CA LYS A 161 -0.79 -4.16 23.36
C LYS A 161 0.16 -3.27 24.16
N ASN A 162 1.47 -3.53 24.11
CA ASN A 162 2.47 -2.73 24.81
C ASN A 162 2.48 -1.26 24.35
N ILE A 163 2.33 -1.01 23.05
CA ILE A 163 2.25 0.35 22.51
C ILE A 163 0.97 1.03 23.00
N LYS A 164 -0.16 0.33 22.99
CA LYS A 164 -1.43 0.87 23.49
C LYS A 164 -1.37 1.20 24.98
N GLU A 165 -0.74 0.35 25.79
CA GLU A 165 -0.52 0.59 27.21
C GLU A 165 0.42 1.78 27.44
N GLU A 166 1.57 1.85 26.76
CA GLU A 166 2.54 2.94 26.87
C GLU A 166 1.92 4.31 26.59
N TYR A 167 1.10 4.38 25.55
CA TYR A 167 0.47 5.63 25.11
C TYR A 167 -0.96 5.81 25.62
N ASN A 168 -1.53 4.92 26.44
CA ASN A 168 -2.91 4.94 26.91
C ASN A 168 -3.92 5.10 25.75
N LEU A 169 -3.86 4.18 24.76
CA LEU A 169 -4.69 4.23 23.55
C LEU A 169 -5.95 3.37 23.68
N GLU A 170 -6.96 3.86 24.38
CA GLU A 170 -8.28 3.23 24.44
C GLU A 170 -9.16 3.68 23.26
N LYS A 171 -9.42 4.98 23.15
CA LYS A 171 -10.12 5.62 22.03
C LYS A 171 -9.23 6.69 21.44
N TYR A 172 -8.89 6.55 20.16
CA TYR A 172 -7.95 7.47 19.54
C TYR A 172 -8.24 7.70 18.05
N ILE A 173 -7.86 8.88 17.60
CA ILE A 173 -7.89 9.30 16.21
C ILE A 173 -6.45 9.38 15.72
N VAL A 174 -6.15 8.70 14.60
CA VAL A 174 -4.81 8.70 14.01
C VAL A 174 -4.72 9.69 12.86
N LEU A 175 -3.73 10.55 12.90
CA LEU A 175 -3.45 11.53 11.85
C LEU A 175 -2.18 11.17 11.06
N PHE A 176 -2.25 11.34 9.73
CA PHE A 176 -1.10 11.22 8.84
C PHE A 176 -0.88 12.52 8.07
N PRO A 177 -0.27 13.55 8.72
CA PRO A 177 -0.15 14.90 8.18
C PRO A 177 1.02 15.07 7.21
N PHE A 178 1.90 14.08 7.12
CA PHE A 178 3.10 14.17 6.30
C PHE A 178 2.88 13.58 4.91
N CYS A 179 3.75 13.95 4.00
CA CYS A 179 3.80 13.39 2.64
C CYS A 179 5.25 13.36 2.15
N SER A 180 5.49 12.73 1.01
CA SER A 180 6.81 12.73 0.40
C SER A 180 7.31 14.18 0.20
N PRO A 181 8.56 14.50 0.54
CA PRO A 181 9.12 15.84 0.40
C PRO A 181 9.03 16.44 -1.01
N HIS A 182 8.95 15.57 -2.04
CA HIS A 182 8.82 15.99 -3.44
C HIS A 182 7.36 16.25 -3.86
N LEU A 183 6.39 16.02 -2.98
CA LEU A 183 4.95 16.12 -3.27
C LEU A 183 4.25 17.04 -2.26
N THR A 184 4.80 18.22 -2.07
CA THR A 184 4.27 19.22 -1.11
C THR A 184 2.82 19.63 -1.39
N SER A 185 2.37 19.54 -2.65
CA SER A 185 0.97 19.75 -3.06
C SER A 185 -0.02 18.75 -2.43
N LYS A 186 0.47 17.65 -1.84
CA LYS A 186 -0.34 16.69 -1.08
C LYS A 186 -0.46 17.05 0.40
N LYS A 187 0.27 18.04 0.90
CA LYS A 187 0.26 18.40 2.32
C LYS A 187 -0.91 19.35 2.59
N TRP A 188 -1.84 18.92 3.43
CA TRP A 188 -2.87 19.79 3.99
C TRP A 188 -2.32 20.52 5.21
N PRO A 189 -2.45 21.85 5.33
CA PRO A 189 -1.74 22.60 6.38
C PRO A 189 -2.48 22.70 7.73
N TYR A 190 -3.79 22.46 7.80
CA TYR A 190 -4.64 22.81 8.95
C TYR A 190 -4.84 21.67 9.96
N TYR A 191 -3.86 20.78 10.14
CA TYR A 191 -3.96 19.68 11.10
C TYR A 191 -4.07 20.15 12.56
N ASN A 192 -3.34 21.21 12.95
CA ASN A 192 -3.40 21.72 14.32
C ASN A 192 -4.76 22.35 14.63
N GLU A 193 -5.35 23.10 13.68
CA GLU A 193 -6.69 23.63 13.80
C GLU A 193 -7.74 22.50 13.93
N LEU A 194 -7.61 21.45 13.13
CA LEU A 194 -8.47 20.27 13.23
C LEU A 194 -8.35 19.58 14.59
N ILE A 195 -7.13 19.45 15.13
CA ILE A 195 -6.90 18.87 16.46
C ILE A 195 -7.61 19.66 17.54
N ASP A 196 -7.57 21.01 17.46
CA ASP A 196 -8.25 21.88 18.42
C ASP A 196 -9.79 21.72 18.33
N LEU A 197 -10.34 21.63 17.12
CA LEU A 197 -11.76 21.33 16.92
C LEU A 197 -12.17 19.98 17.50
N ILE A 198 -11.37 18.92 17.29
CA ILE A 198 -11.61 17.58 17.81
C ILE A 198 -11.61 17.61 19.35
N LYS A 199 -10.58 18.22 19.97
CA LYS A 199 -10.45 18.30 21.43
C LYS A 199 -11.61 19.05 22.07
N ASN A 200 -12.02 20.16 21.46
CA ASN A 200 -13.10 20.99 21.98
C ASN A 200 -14.48 20.31 21.87
N LYS A 201 -14.77 19.68 20.72
CA LYS A 201 -16.08 19.07 20.48
C LYS A 201 -16.30 17.77 21.25
N PHE A 202 -15.26 16.95 21.33
CA PHE A 202 -15.37 15.64 21.98
C PHE A 202 -14.86 15.62 23.43
N GLU A 203 -14.65 16.78 24.05
CA GLU A 203 -14.29 16.92 25.47
C GLU A 203 -13.16 15.94 25.88
N GLN A 204 -12.17 15.80 25.02
CA GLN A 204 -11.03 14.88 25.21
C GLN A 204 -11.39 13.37 25.27
N GLN A 205 -12.56 12.96 24.81
CA GLN A 205 -12.94 11.54 24.73
C GLN A 205 -12.00 10.72 23.81
N PHE A 206 -11.36 11.38 22.85
CA PHE A 206 -10.42 10.76 21.94
C PHE A 206 -9.02 11.33 22.13
N LYS A 207 -8.05 10.44 22.24
CA LYS A 207 -6.64 10.83 22.14
C LYS A 207 -6.30 11.05 20.65
N VAL A 208 -5.74 12.20 20.33
CA VAL A 208 -5.27 12.46 18.94
C VAL A 208 -3.80 12.09 18.86
N VAL A 209 -3.48 11.20 17.94
CA VAL A 209 -2.14 10.64 17.78
C VAL A 209 -1.66 10.75 16.33
N LEU A 210 -0.35 10.69 16.14
CA LEU A 210 0.28 10.52 14.84
C LEU A 210 1.35 9.43 14.91
N ALA A 211 1.57 8.73 13.80
CA ALA A 211 2.59 7.69 13.67
C ALA A 211 3.47 8.03 12.45
N PRO A 212 4.53 8.83 12.64
CA PRO A 212 5.38 9.28 11.54
C PRO A 212 6.27 8.17 10.99
N GLY A 213 6.59 8.26 9.70
CA GLY A 213 7.68 7.47 9.13
C GLY A 213 9.06 7.88 9.69
N PRO A 214 10.11 7.06 9.47
CA PRO A 214 11.43 7.33 10.07
C PRO A 214 12.01 8.72 9.76
N SER A 215 11.80 9.22 8.55
CA SER A 215 12.27 10.56 8.13
C SER A 215 11.39 11.71 8.63
N GLU A 216 10.19 11.41 9.14
CA GLU A 216 9.16 12.37 9.54
C GLU A 216 9.16 12.64 11.04
N ILE A 217 9.81 11.78 11.85
CA ILE A 217 9.86 11.91 13.32
C ILE A 217 10.30 13.32 13.76
N LYS A 218 11.29 13.91 13.09
CA LYS A 218 11.79 15.25 13.39
C LYS A 218 10.74 16.36 13.21
N TYR A 219 9.76 16.14 12.34
CA TYR A 219 8.68 17.08 12.07
C TYR A 219 7.44 16.84 12.92
N SER A 220 7.39 15.74 13.67
CA SER A 220 6.23 15.41 14.51
C SER A 220 5.95 16.47 15.58
N LYS A 221 6.99 17.21 16.01
CA LYS A 221 6.88 18.31 16.97
C LYS A 221 6.08 19.52 16.46
N GLU A 222 5.86 19.63 15.15
CA GLU A 222 5.07 20.68 14.53
C GLU A 222 3.56 20.43 14.66
N ILE A 223 3.16 19.22 15.07
CA ILE A 223 1.77 18.79 15.18
C ILE A 223 1.42 18.58 16.65
N ASN A 224 0.33 19.19 17.10
CA ASN A 224 -0.12 19.19 18.52
C ASN A 224 -0.80 17.86 18.94
N ALA A 225 -0.28 16.73 18.45
CA ALA A 225 -0.77 15.38 18.72
C ALA A 225 0.30 14.52 19.39
N THR A 226 -0.10 13.46 20.06
CA THR A 226 0.83 12.48 20.65
C THR A 226 1.54 11.70 19.56
N CYS A 227 2.86 11.78 19.51
CA CYS A 227 3.67 11.00 18.55
C CYS A 227 3.87 9.58 19.08
N VAL A 228 3.30 8.58 18.39
CA VAL A 228 3.42 7.17 18.74
C VAL A 228 4.64 6.57 18.04
N LEU A 229 5.55 6.04 18.84
CA LEU A 229 6.79 5.41 18.40
C LEU A 229 6.95 4.07 19.16
N ASN A 230 7.77 3.17 18.64
CA ASN A 230 8.20 1.99 19.39
C ASN A 230 9.70 2.10 19.67
N ASN A 231 10.09 2.16 20.97
CA ASN A 231 11.49 2.38 21.40
C ASN A 231 12.15 3.56 20.66
N ALA A 232 11.47 4.71 20.64
CA ALA A 232 11.90 5.96 19.97
C ALA A 232 12.12 5.82 18.44
N LYS A 233 11.61 4.76 17.81
CA LYS A 233 11.65 4.53 16.37
C LYS A 233 10.24 4.56 15.78
N ALA A 234 10.15 4.87 14.50
CA ALA A 234 8.89 4.72 13.78
C ALA A 234 8.37 3.29 13.89
N LEU A 235 7.05 3.15 13.97
CA LEU A 235 6.39 1.84 13.95
C LEU A 235 6.79 1.06 12.68
N ASP A 236 6.94 -0.23 12.81
CA ASP A 236 7.04 -1.09 11.64
C ASP A 236 5.68 -1.17 10.91
N ILE A 237 5.67 -1.78 9.72
CA ILE A 237 4.43 -1.83 8.91
C ILE A 237 3.32 -2.58 9.64
N SER A 238 3.65 -3.61 10.41
CA SER A 238 2.65 -4.43 11.10
C SER A 238 2.07 -3.73 12.32
N GLU A 239 2.91 -3.05 13.09
CA GLU A 239 2.50 -2.21 14.21
C GLU A 239 1.64 -1.05 13.72
N LEU A 240 2.06 -0.40 12.62
CA LEU A 240 1.30 0.68 11.99
C LEU A 240 -0.06 0.19 11.48
N SER A 241 -0.11 -1.00 10.88
CA SER A 241 -1.38 -1.61 10.41
C SER A 241 -2.35 -1.80 11.58
N SER A 242 -1.87 -2.32 12.70
CA SER A 242 -2.69 -2.52 13.90
C SER A 242 -3.14 -1.20 14.52
N LEU A 243 -2.23 -0.21 14.62
CA LEU A 243 -2.59 1.12 15.11
C LEU A 243 -3.70 1.76 14.26
N ILE A 244 -3.62 1.63 12.94
CA ILE A 244 -4.64 2.13 12.01
C ILE A 244 -5.95 1.35 12.19
N LYS A 245 -5.89 0.02 12.20
CA LYS A 245 -7.08 -0.85 12.24
C LYS A 245 -7.89 -0.68 13.53
N GLU A 246 -7.20 -0.48 14.66
CA GLU A 246 -7.82 -0.36 15.97
C GLU A 246 -8.20 1.09 16.34
N SER A 247 -7.91 2.05 15.47
CA SER A 247 -8.29 3.45 15.70
C SER A 247 -9.79 3.68 15.56
N SER A 248 -10.30 4.67 16.27
CA SER A 248 -11.69 5.12 16.13
C SER A 248 -11.92 5.83 14.80
N PHE A 249 -10.93 6.57 14.32
CA PHE A 249 -10.98 7.29 13.05
C PHE A 249 -9.57 7.60 12.52
N VAL A 250 -9.43 7.65 11.21
CA VAL A 250 -8.16 8.00 10.52
C VAL A 250 -8.35 9.22 9.66
N ILE A 251 -7.42 10.19 9.73
CA ILE A 251 -7.39 11.33 8.82
C ILE A 251 -5.98 11.42 8.21
N ALA A 252 -5.92 11.37 6.89
CA ALA A 252 -4.64 11.28 6.19
C ALA A 252 -4.59 12.16 4.94
N ASN A 253 -3.40 12.65 4.60
CA ASN A 253 -3.12 13.08 3.23
C ASN A 253 -3.07 11.85 2.30
N ASP A 254 -3.08 12.07 0.96
CA ASP A 254 -2.88 10.99 -0.02
C ASP A 254 -1.48 10.38 0.10
N THR A 255 -1.35 9.37 0.94
CA THR A 255 -0.09 8.70 1.32
C THR A 255 -0.27 7.20 1.54
N GLY A 256 0.83 6.47 1.72
CA GLY A 256 0.80 5.03 2.00
C GLY A 256 -0.13 4.63 3.16
N PRO A 257 -0.08 5.28 4.32
CA PRO A 257 -0.99 5.04 5.44
C PRO A 257 -2.48 5.23 5.12
N ALA A 258 -2.85 6.18 4.24
CA ALA A 258 -4.24 6.35 3.80
C ALA A 258 -4.73 5.10 3.04
N HIS A 259 -3.90 4.56 2.14
CA HIS A 259 -4.22 3.31 1.45
C HIS A 259 -4.27 2.11 2.40
N MET A 260 -3.39 2.06 3.41
CA MET A 260 -3.50 1.03 4.44
C MET A 260 -4.84 1.13 5.16
N ALA A 261 -5.25 2.33 5.61
CA ALA A 261 -6.52 2.55 6.30
C ALA A 261 -7.72 2.08 5.47
N ALA A 262 -7.75 2.44 4.18
CA ALA A 262 -8.80 2.02 3.26
C ALA A 262 -8.91 0.48 3.16
N HIS A 263 -7.78 -0.24 3.11
CA HIS A 263 -7.73 -1.69 2.92
C HIS A 263 -7.62 -2.48 4.24
N LEU A 264 -7.55 -1.80 5.38
CA LEU A 264 -7.75 -2.35 6.73
C LEU A 264 -9.21 -2.21 7.19
N ASN A 265 -10.10 -1.66 6.34
CA ASN A 265 -11.48 -1.31 6.66
C ASN A 265 -11.60 -0.36 7.86
N ALA A 266 -10.61 0.51 8.05
CA ALA A 266 -10.65 1.54 9.09
C ALA A 266 -11.67 2.62 8.74
N LYS A 267 -12.33 3.18 9.76
CA LYS A 267 -13.19 4.35 9.57
C LYS A 267 -12.31 5.60 9.40
N GLY A 268 -12.59 6.40 8.38
CA GLY A 268 -11.78 7.59 8.19
C GLY A 268 -11.93 8.27 6.86
N LEU A 269 -11.04 9.22 6.63
CA LEU A 269 -11.01 9.99 5.40
C LEU A 269 -9.58 10.34 4.96
N THR A 270 -9.44 10.60 3.68
CA THR A 270 -8.20 11.06 3.08
C THR A 270 -8.43 12.34 2.27
N LEU A 271 -7.42 13.21 2.28
CA LEU A 271 -7.47 14.53 1.66
C LEU A 271 -6.69 14.54 0.36
N PHE A 272 -7.37 14.81 -0.75
CA PHE A 272 -6.79 14.87 -2.08
C PHE A 272 -6.80 16.31 -2.62
N GLY A 273 -5.67 16.75 -3.14
CA GLY A 273 -5.56 17.93 -3.99
C GLY A 273 -5.78 17.58 -5.47
N SER A 274 -5.36 18.48 -6.36
CA SER A 274 -5.49 18.32 -7.82
C SER A 274 -4.52 17.31 -8.46
N HIS A 275 -3.52 16.83 -7.73
CA HIS A 275 -2.39 16.04 -8.27
C HIS A 275 -2.78 14.64 -8.77
N THR A 276 -3.76 14.00 -8.13
CA THR A 276 -4.27 12.68 -8.54
C THR A 276 -5.74 12.58 -8.15
N PRO A 277 -6.63 12.14 -9.04
CA PRO A 277 -8.02 11.88 -8.69
C PRO A 277 -8.14 10.68 -7.73
N ALA A 278 -8.92 10.81 -6.67
CA ALA A 278 -9.12 9.76 -5.67
C ALA A 278 -9.66 8.45 -6.28
N TYR A 279 -10.57 8.54 -7.26
CA TYR A 279 -11.12 7.36 -7.94
C TYR A 279 -10.04 6.54 -8.65
N LYS A 280 -9.01 7.20 -9.21
CA LYS A 280 -7.95 6.52 -9.97
C LYS A 280 -7.10 5.59 -9.09
N VAL A 281 -6.94 5.94 -7.84
CA VAL A 281 -6.19 5.13 -6.87
C VAL A 281 -7.08 4.18 -6.09
N SER A 282 -8.37 4.10 -6.41
CA SER A 282 -9.33 3.15 -5.82
C SER A 282 -9.32 3.16 -4.28
N ILE A 283 -9.22 4.35 -3.67
CA ILE A 283 -9.03 4.45 -2.22
C ILE A 283 -10.34 4.44 -1.43
N GLU A 284 -11.45 4.85 -2.06
CA GLU A 284 -12.73 4.90 -1.37
C GLU A 284 -13.29 3.51 -1.07
N ARG A 285 -13.75 3.33 0.17
CA ARG A 285 -14.38 2.12 0.70
C ARG A 285 -15.63 2.49 1.48
N GLU A 286 -16.36 1.49 1.96
CA GLU A 286 -17.54 1.71 2.78
C GLU A 286 -17.26 2.64 3.95
N ASN A 287 -16.23 2.38 4.73
CA ASN A 287 -15.85 3.11 5.93
C ASN A 287 -14.77 4.19 5.71
N PHE A 288 -14.18 4.28 4.50
CA PHE A 288 -13.07 5.20 4.22
C PHE A 288 -13.37 6.05 3.00
N LYS A 289 -13.46 7.39 3.17
CA LYS A 289 -13.89 8.33 2.14
C LYS A 289 -12.77 9.27 1.73
N ALA A 290 -12.90 9.89 0.55
CA ALA A 290 -11.99 10.90 0.06
C ALA A 290 -12.67 12.28 0.01
N ILE A 291 -11.96 13.31 0.46
CA ILE A 291 -12.31 14.71 0.17
C ILE A 291 -11.37 15.18 -0.95
N GLN A 292 -11.94 15.42 -2.13
CA GLN A 292 -11.18 15.90 -3.29
C GLN A 292 -11.44 17.39 -3.49
N VAL A 293 -10.37 18.17 -3.51
CA VAL A 293 -10.40 19.62 -3.78
C VAL A 293 -9.34 20.01 -4.81
N SER A 294 -9.50 21.15 -5.46
CA SER A 294 -8.48 21.65 -6.39
C SER A 294 -7.22 22.17 -5.68
N ASP A 295 -7.37 22.65 -4.43
CA ASP A 295 -6.28 23.22 -3.63
C ASP A 295 -6.53 22.92 -2.15
N LEU A 296 -5.65 22.13 -1.54
CA LEU A 296 -5.74 21.76 -0.13
C LEU A 296 -5.62 22.96 0.82
N ASN A 297 -4.97 24.06 0.41
CA ASN A 297 -4.92 25.28 1.21
C ASN A 297 -6.28 25.98 1.36
N LYS A 298 -7.26 25.64 0.50
CA LYS A 298 -8.63 26.18 0.57
C LYS A 298 -9.62 25.27 1.29
N LEU A 299 -9.18 24.09 1.73
CA LEU A 299 -9.99 23.18 2.52
C LEU A 299 -9.82 23.51 4.00
N SER A 300 -10.83 24.12 4.63
CA SER A 300 -10.73 24.50 6.04
C SER A 300 -10.85 23.31 6.98
N ALA A 301 -10.37 23.49 8.24
CA ALA A 301 -10.44 22.46 9.29
C ALA A 301 -11.88 22.08 9.63
N GLU A 302 -12.81 23.06 9.64
CA GLU A 302 -14.24 22.85 9.91
C GLU A 302 -14.88 21.90 8.89
N LYS A 303 -14.59 22.09 7.58
CA LYS A 303 -15.12 21.23 6.52
C LYS A 303 -14.63 19.78 6.63
N VAL A 304 -13.39 19.59 7.10
CA VAL A 304 -12.86 18.24 7.38
C VAL A 304 -13.51 17.68 8.64
N PHE A 305 -13.65 18.51 9.68
CA PHE A 305 -14.25 18.14 10.95
C PHE A 305 -15.72 17.69 10.81
N GLU A 306 -16.51 18.32 9.95
CA GLU A 306 -17.91 17.94 9.66
C GLU A 306 -18.06 16.49 9.13
N LYS A 307 -16.96 15.85 8.72
CA LYS A 307 -16.97 14.48 8.19
C LYS A 307 -16.49 13.43 9.21
N ILE A 308 -16.11 13.85 10.41
CA ILE A 308 -15.71 12.98 11.51
C ILE A 308 -16.95 12.61 12.33
#